data_0f8414cb1edeed31c0e809316ae4be06
#
_entry.id   0f8414cb1edeed31c0e809316ae4be06
#
_cell.length_a   1.000
_cell.length_b   1.000
_cell.length_c   1.000
_cell.angle_alpha   90.00
_cell.angle_beta   90.00
_cell.angle_gamma   90.00
#
_symmetry.space_group_name_H-M   'P 1'
#
loop_
_entity.id
_entity.type
_entity.pdbx_description
1 polymer ?
#
loop_
_entity_poly.entity_id
_entity_poly.type
_entity_poly.pdbx_seq_one_letter_code
_entity_poly.pdbx_strand_id
1 'polypeptide(L)'
;AVYDKYYVYRPETVDEFFSMSPNKLKNEITKPIILITPSYIDGMDFFHPIVDEIITNRNSEIMLVGYQDPRSFGGILRNIKNGSTVGLGSKNINVSANIKYYGSIFSGHIDSQGITDYLNSMKINNKIFLVHGDLSSLNALSISLVPIWGKKLLIPSKDQAFSIK
;
A
#
# COMPACT_ATOMS: atom_id res chain seq x y z
N ALA A 1 -4.22 -14.03 25.01
CA ALA A 1 -4.04 -13.99 23.56
C ALA A 1 -3.97 -12.54 23.08
N VAL A 2 -3.39 -12.30 21.89
CA VAL A 2 -3.22 -10.93 21.35
C VAL A 2 -4.56 -10.21 21.19
N TYR A 3 -5.62 -10.95 20.91
CA TYR A 3 -6.97 -10.42 20.72
C TYR A 3 -7.61 -9.80 21.95
N ASP A 4 -7.17 -10.15 23.16
CA ASP A 4 -7.73 -9.59 24.39
C ASP A 4 -7.27 -8.16 24.66
N LYS A 5 -6.19 -7.73 23.98
CA LYS A 5 -5.60 -6.41 24.14
C LYS A 5 -6.21 -5.36 23.19
N TYR A 6 -6.75 -5.79 22.04
CA TYR A 6 -7.26 -4.92 20.99
C TYR A 6 -8.71 -5.24 20.66
N TYR A 7 -9.47 -4.23 20.29
CA TYR A 7 -10.75 -4.43 19.66
C TYR A 7 -10.51 -4.73 18.18
N VAL A 8 -10.95 -5.92 17.73
CA VAL A 8 -10.85 -6.32 16.33
C VAL A 8 -12.24 -6.31 15.74
N TYR A 9 -12.56 -5.27 14.98
CA TYR A 9 -13.78 -5.19 14.22
C TYR A 9 -13.53 -5.72 12.80
N ARG A 10 -14.37 -6.65 12.37
CA ARG A 10 -14.32 -7.27 11.04
C ARG A 10 -15.67 -7.08 10.38
N PRO A 11 -15.91 -5.95 9.71
CA PRO A 11 -17.14 -5.77 8.97
C PRO A 11 -17.21 -6.78 7.82
N GLU A 12 -18.39 -7.35 7.59
CA GLU A 12 -18.60 -8.24 6.45
C GLU A 12 -18.60 -7.48 5.13
N THR A 13 -18.95 -6.21 5.18
CA THR A 13 -18.96 -5.32 4.04
C THR A 13 -18.33 -3.96 4.38
N VAL A 14 -17.88 -3.25 3.36
CA VAL A 14 -17.41 -1.85 3.48
C VAL A 14 -18.52 -0.95 3.96
N ASP A 15 -19.76 -1.17 3.49
CA ASP A 15 -20.93 -0.40 3.89
C ASP A 15 -21.26 -0.58 5.37
N GLU A 16 -21.08 -1.77 5.93
CA GLU A 16 -21.25 -2.02 7.37
C GLU A 16 -20.24 -1.20 8.18
N PHE A 17 -18.97 -1.18 7.77
CA PHE A 17 -17.93 -0.38 8.44
C PHE A 17 -18.29 1.10 8.42
N PHE A 18 -18.68 1.64 7.26
CA PHE A 18 -19.03 3.05 7.14
C PHE A 18 -20.39 3.43 7.73
N SER A 19 -21.24 2.47 8.02
CA SER A 19 -22.51 2.69 8.75
C SER A 19 -22.32 2.87 10.25
N MET A 20 -21.15 2.52 10.79
CA MET A 20 -20.87 2.68 12.21
C MET A 20 -20.78 4.16 12.61
N SER A 21 -21.51 4.58 13.63
CA SER A 21 -21.44 5.95 14.09
C SER A 21 -20.14 6.20 14.90
N PRO A 22 -19.49 7.37 14.74
CA PRO A 22 -18.33 7.74 15.55
C PRO A 22 -18.58 7.71 17.06
N ASN A 23 -19.81 8.08 17.50
CA ASN A 23 -20.19 8.04 18.91
C ASN A 23 -20.27 6.59 19.44
N LYS A 24 -20.74 5.65 18.62
CA LYS A 24 -20.72 4.24 18.99
C LYS A 24 -19.30 3.76 19.17
N LEU A 25 -18.41 4.09 18.23
CA LEU A 25 -17.00 3.76 18.31
C LEU A 25 -16.36 4.31 19.61
N LYS A 26 -16.58 5.57 19.94
CA LYS A 26 -16.06 6.21 21.17
C LYS A 26 -16.55 5.55 22.45
N ASN A 27 -17.84 5.22 22.52
CA ASN A 27 -18.47 4.75 23.74
C ASN A 27 -18.25 3.25 23.98
N GLU A 28 -18.16 2.46 22.92
CA GLU A 28 -18.02 0.99 23.03
C GLU A 28 -16.58 0.53 23.01
N ILE A 29 -15.64 1.30 22.43
CA ILE A 29 -14.26 0.89 22.29
C ILE A 29 -13.39 1.50 23.40
N THR A 30 -13.17 0.73 24.43
CA THR A 30 -12.24 1.06 25.52
C THR A 30 -10.80 0.64 25.25
N LYS A 31 -10.55 -0.15 24.19
CA LYS A 31 -9.25 -0.68 23.81
C LYS A 31 -8.70 0.08 22.59
N PRO A 32 -7.36 0.06 22.40
CA PRO A 32 -6.75 0.63 21.19
C PRO A 32 -7.35 0.05 19.90
N ILE A 33 -7.52 0.88 18.89
CA ILE A 33 -8.06 0.50 17.59
C ILE A 33 -6.89 0.28 16.64
N ILE A 34 -6.93 -0.83 15.89
CA ILE A 34 -6.01 -1.09 14.79
C ILE A 34 -6.82 -1.04 13.49
N LEU A 35 -6.50 -0.08 12.64
CA LEU A 35 -7.02 -0.02 11.28
C LEU A 35 -5.99 -0.62 10.34
N ILE A 36 -6.37 -1.70 9.64
CA ILE A 36 -5.53 -2.32 8.61
C ILE A 36 -6.10 -1.92 7.26
N THR A 37 -5.25 -1.31 6.43
CA THR A 37 -5.67 -0.84 5.12
C THR A 37 -5.00 -1.63 4.02
N PRO A 38 -5.72 -2.07 3.00
CA PRO A 38 -5.13 -2.68 1.80
C PRO A 38 -4.39 -1.63 0.96
N SER A 39 -3.95 -2.01 -0.20
CA SER A 39 -2.93 -1.37 -1.04
C SER A 39 -3.15 0.08 -1.49
N TYR A 40 -4.30 0.69 -1.30
CA TYR A 40 -4.52 2.07 -1.75
C TYR A 40 -5.55 2.77 -0.90
N ILE A 41 -5.12 3.81 -0.20
CA ILE A 41 -6.05 4.68 0.51
C ILE A 41 -6.24 5.92 -0.33
N ASP A 42 -7.39 6.04 -0.98
CA ASP A 42 -7.76 7.24 -1.69
C ASP A 42 -8.40 8.27 -0.74
N GLY A 43 -8.26 9.56 -1.08
CA GLY A 43 -8.71 10.66 -0.24
C GLY A 43 -10.20 10.66 0.11
N MET A 44 -11.03 9.94 -0.64
CA MET A 44 -12.49 9.87 -0.36
C MET A 44 -12.81 9.07 0.91
N ASP A 45 -12.08 8.00 1.19
CA ASP A 45 -12.31 7.14 2.37
C ASP A 45 -11.96 7.86 3.68
N PHE A 46 -11.10 8.86 3.62
CA PHE A 46 -10.66 9.64 4.78
C PHE A 46 -11.60 10.79 5.17
N PHE A 47 -12.59 11.10 4.36
CA PHE A 47 -13.62 12.07 4.74
C PHE A 47 -14.68 11.47 5.67
N HIS A 48 -14.61 10.15 5.90
CA HIS A 48 -15.58 9.52 6.80
C HIS A 48 -15.27 9.85 8.27
N PRO A 49 -16.26 10.25 9.08
CA PRO A 49 -16.05 10.62 10.48
C PRO A 49 -15.38 9.55 11.35
N ILE A 50 -15.58 8.26 11.04
CA ILE A 50 -14.92 7.14 11.75
C ILE A 50 -13.40 7.17 11.54
N VAL A 51 -12.94 7.47 10.32
CA VAL A 51 -11.50 7.54 10.02
C VAL A 51 -10.87 8.73 10.72
N ASP A 52 -11.54 9.88 10.75
CA ASP A 52 -11.11 11.06 11.53
C ASP A 52 -10.92 10.70 13.01
N GLU A 53 -11.85 9.92 13.57
CA GLU A 53 -11.79 9.48 14.97
C GLU A 53 -10.59 8.55 15.23
N ILE A 54 -10.33 7.60 14.33
CA ILE A 54 -9.21 6.67 14.46
C ILE A 54 -7.88 7.41 14.32
N ILE A 55 -7.75 8.28 13.31
CA ILE A 55 -6.48 8.93 12.98
C ILE A 55 -6.07 9.98 14.03
N THR A 56 -7.04 10.60 14.69
CA THR A 56 -6.79 11.60 15.74
C THR A 56 -6.60 10.98 17.12
N ASN A 57 -6.85 9.69 17.28
CA ASN A 57 -6.73 9.00 18.56
C ASN A 57 -5.33 8.43 18.75
N ARG A 58 -4.58 8.92 19.73
CA ARG A 58 -3.21 8.47 20.06
C ARG A 58 -3.09 7.01 20.50
N ASN A 59 -4.19 6.37 20.89
CA ASN A 59 -4.22 4.96 21.25
C ASN A 59 -4.49 4.05 20.06
N SER A 60 -4.76 4.64 18.88
CA SER A 60 -4.99 3.89 17.65
C SER A 60 -3.70 3.62 16.89
N GLU A 61 -3.72 2.56 16.10
CA GLU A 61 -2.66 2.21 15.17
C GLU A 61 -3.24 2.01 13.77
N ILE A 62 -2.61 2.62 12.76
CA ILE A 62 -2.95 2.44 11.35
C ILE A 62 -1.83 1.64 10.69
N MET A 63 -2.18 0.47 10.17
CA MET A 63 -1.27 -0.43 9.48
C MET A 63 -1.49 -0.34 7.96
N LEU A 64 -0.56 0.28 7.25
CA LEU A 64 -0.55 0.36 5.81
C LEU A 64 0.12 -0.91 5.26
N VAL A 65 -0.67 -1.88 4.78
CA VAL A 65 -0.17 -3.22 4.43
C VAL A 65 0.08 -3.44 2.93
N GLY A 66 -0.11 -2.42 2.11
CA GLY A 66 0.14 -2.48 0.66
C GLY A 66 0.94 -1.29 0.17
N TYR A 67 1.27 -1.30 -1.12
CA TYR A 67 1.90 -0.15 -1.76
C TYR A 67 1.03 1.10 -1.59
N GLN A 68 1.65 2.20 -1.21
CA GLN A 68 1.01 3.51 -1.13
C GLN A 68 1.70 4.45 -2.11
N ASP A 69 0.95 4.96 -3.10
CA ASP A 69 1.47 5.98 -4.02
C ASP A 69 1.93 7.20 -3.20
N PRO A 70 3.13 7.73 -3.43
CA PRO A 70 3.64 8.88 -2.66
C PRO A 70 2.72 10.11 -2.67
N ARG A 71 1.86 10.24 -3.70
CA ARG A 71 0.90 11.35 -3.85
C ARG A 71 -0.45 11.05 -3.21
N SER A 72 -0.71 9.79 -2.84
CA SER A 72 -1.93 9.40 -2.14
C SER A 72 -1.87 9.81 -0.66
N PHE A 73 -3.02 9.82 0.00
CA PHE A 73 -3.06 10.08 1.43
C PHE A 73 -2.28 9.03 2.24
N GLY A 74 -2.36 7.76 1.85
CA GLY A 74 -1.55 6.70 2.44
C GLY A 74 -0.05 6.94 2.28
N GLY A 75 0.39 7.47 1.13
CA GLY A 75 1.78 7.88 0.89
C GLY A 75 2.22 9.04 1.78
N ILE A 76 1.33 9.99 2.04
CA ILE A 76 1.57 11.08 3.00
C ILE A 76 1.68 10.51 4.41
N LEU A 77 0.72 9.69 4.85
CA LEU A 77 0.73 9.06 6.17
C LEU A 77 1.98 8.20 6.42
N ARG A 78 2.44 7.48 5.42
CA ARG A 78 3.66 6.66 5.51
C ARG A 78 4.90 7.46 5.96
N ASN A 79 4.96 8.73 5.57
CA ASN A 79 6.13 9.58 5.79
C ASN A 79 5.94 10.62 6.92
N ILE A 80 4.76 10.63 7.55
CA ILE A 80 4.44 11.62 8.56
C ILE A 80 5.03 11.26 9.92
N LYS A 81 5.37 12.29 10.69
CA LYS A 81 5.69 12.13 12.11
C LYS A 81 4.42 12.20 12.94
N ASN A 82 4.32 11.37 13.98
CA ASN A 82 3.21 11.42 14.92
C ASN A 82 3.06 12.82 15.51
N GLY A 83 1.81 13.27 15.62
CA GLY A 83 1.47 14.61 16.09
C GLY A 83 1.54 15.72 15.04
N SER A 84 1.87 15.39 13.79
CA SER A 84 1.84 16.35 12.70
C SER A 84 0.42 16.57 12.17
N THR A 85 0.18 17.75 11.62
CA THR A 85 -1.08 18.07 10.94
C THR A 85 -0.93 17.89 9.43
N VAL A 86 -1.89 17.22 8.81
CA VAL A 86 -1.95 17.00 7.37
C VAL A 86 -3.14 17.73 6.79
N GLY A 87 -2.91 18.45 5.69
CA GLY A 87 -4.00 18.98 4.87
C GLY A 87 -4.62 17.88 4.01
N LEU A 88 -5.93 17.71 4.11
CA LEU A 88 -6.70 16.82 3.26
C LEU A 88 -7.90 17.57 2.67
N GLY A 89 -7.77 18.03 1.44
CA GLY A 89 -8.74 18.94 0.84
C GLY A 89 -8.89 20.22 1.65
N SER A 90 -10.10 20.50 2.14
CA SER A 90 -10.39 21.67 2.98
C SER A 90 -10.17 21.44 4.49
N LYS A 91 -9.81 20.22 4.90
CA LYS A 91 -9.60 19.87 6.32
C LYS A 91 -8.12 19.78 6.66
N ASN A 92 -7.80 20.18 7.89
CA ASN A 92 -6.53 19.88 8.54
C ASN A 92 -6.77 18.79 9.58
N ILE A 93 -6.07 17.67 9.46
CA ILE A 93 -6.20 16.52 10.34
C ILE A 93 -4.94 16.39 11.18
N ASN A 94 -5.09 16.34 12.50
CA ASN A 94 -3.99 16.06 13.41
C ASN A 94 -3.80 14.54 13.53
N VAL A 95 -2.70 14.02 12.99
CA VAL A 95 -2.39 12.59 13.00
C VAL A 95 -1.75 12.22 14.33
N SER A 96 -2.56 11.71 15.25
CA SER A 96 -2.12 11.26 16.58
C SER A 96 -1.97 9.74 16.68
N ALA A 97 -2.63 8.99 15.79
CA ALA A 97 -2.49 7.54 15.68
C ALA A 97 -1.05 7.14 15.32
N ASN A 98 -0.64 5.95 15.76
CA ASN A 98 0.63 5.37 15.38
C ASN A 98 0.54 4.79 13.96
N ILE A 99 1.36 5.29 13.03
CA ILE A 99 1.37 4.83 11.65
C ILE A 99 2.49 3.79 11.46
N LYS A 100 2.13 2.61 10.95
CA LYS A 100 3.08 1.55 10.58
C LYS A 100 2.92 1.17 9.12
N TYR A 101 4.03 1.09 8.41
CA TYR A 101 4.05 0.72 6.99
C TYR A 101 4.70 -0.65 6.78
N TYR A 102 3.95 -1.54 6.14
CA TYR A 102 4.35 -2.93 5.83
C TYR A 102 4.20 -3.24 4.33
N GLY A 103 4.36 -2.25 3.48
CA GLY A 103 4.04 -2.35 2.04
C GLY A 103 4.76 -3.43 1.27
N SER A 104 5.94 -3.88 1.74
CA SER A 104 6.69 -4.97 1.11
C SER A 104 6.42 -6.35 1.70
N ILE A 105 5.86 -6.43 2.93
CA ILE A 105 5.73 -7.69 3.68
C ILE A 105 4.47 -8.45 3.27
N PHE A 106 3.38 -7.71 2.99
CA PHE A 106 2.06 -8.29 2.65
C PHE A 106 1.70 -8.11 1.18
N SER A 107 2.71 -7.92 0.30
CA SER A 107 2.47 -7.80 -1.14
C SER A 107 2.06 -9.16 -1.71
N GLY A 108 0.95 -9.20 -2.44
CA GLY A 108 0.59 -10.33 -3.30
C GLY A 108 1.36 -10.36 -4.62
N HIS A 109 2.19 -9.34 -4.88
CA HIS A 109 3.03 -9.30 -6.08
C HIS A 109 4.30 -10.10 -5.85
N ILE A 110 4.72 -10.80 -6.91
CA ILE A 110 6.00 -11.51 -6.94
C ILE A 110 7.16 -10.49 -6.82
N ASP A 111 8.16 -10.80 -6.01
CA ASP A 111 9.35 -9.98 -5.88
C ASP A 111 10.38 -10.23 -7.01
N SER A 112 11.49 -9.50 -6.99
CA SER A 112 12.53 -9.62 -8.02
C SER A 112 13.16 -11.03 -8.08
N GLN A 113 13.27 -11.71 -6.93
CA GLN A 113 13.78 -13.07 -6.88
C GLN A 113 12.79 -14.04 -7.52
N GLY A 114 11.52 -13.94 -7.15
CA GLY A 114 10.48 -14.79 -7.74
C GLY A 114 10.30 -14.55 -9.25
N ILE A 115 10.47 -13.31 -9.75
CA ILE A 115 10.52 -13.03 -11.19
C ILE A 115 11.72 -13.75 -11.83
N THR A 116 12.88 -13.68 -11.20
CA THR A 116 14.09 -14.37 -11.68
C THR A 116 13.87 -15.89 -11.76
N ASP A 117 13.33 -16.49 -10.70
CA ASP A 117 13.07 -17.93 -10.64
C ASP A 117 12.03 -18.35 -11.70
N TYR A 118 10.99 -17.55 -11.88
CA TYR A 118 10.00 -17.76 -12.92
C TYR A 118 10.61 -17.72 -14.32
N LEU A 119 11.42 -16.72 -14.64
CA LEU A 119 12.11 -16.61 -15.92
C LEU A 119 13.09 -17.77 -16.14
N ASN A 120 13.81 -18.21 -15.11
CA ASN A 120 14.72 -19.36 -15.18
C ASN A 120 14.00 -20.70 -15.42
N SER A 121 12.75 -20.81 -15.00
CA SER A 121 11.94 -22.00 -15.25
C SER A 121 11.45 -22.12 -16.71
N MET A 122 11.56 -21.02 -17.47
CA MET A 122 11.08 -20.96 -18.86
C MET A 122 12.22 -21.14 -19.88
N LYS A 123 11.91 -21.77 -21.00
CA LYS A 123 12.81 -21.78 -22.17
C LYS A 123 12.62 -20.50 -22.97
N ILE A 124 13.43 -19.47 -22.69
CA ILE A 124 13.36 -18.17 -23.37
C ILE A 124 14.37 -18.12 -24.51
N ASN A 125 13.88 -18.21 -25.74
CA ASN A 125 14.72 -18.23 -26.93
C ASN A 125 15.01 -16.83 -27.48
N ASN A 126 14.14 -15.84 -27.23
CA ASN A 126 14.19 -14.56 -27.91
C ASN A 126 14.33 -13.39 -26.91
N LYS A 127 13.31 -12.60 -26.70
CA LYS A 127 13.34 -11.35 -25.96
C LYS A 127 12.44 -11.40 -24.72
N ILE A 128 12.83 -10.66 -23.70
CA ILE A 128 12.06 -10.40 -22.47
C ILE A 128 11.74 -8.93 -22.44
N PHE A 129 10.46 -8.57 -22.39
CA PHE A 129 10.00 -7.20 -22.29
C PHE A 129 9.55 -6.91 -20.87
N LEU A 130 10.18 -5.93 -20.21
CA LEU A 130 9.73 -5.41 -18.93
C LEU A 130 8.73 -4.28 -19.19
N VAL A 131 7.50 -4.50 -18.78
CA VAL A 131 6.37 -3.58 -18.98
C VAL A 131 5.57 -3.44 -17.70
N HIS A 132 4.64 -2.47 -17.65
CA HIS A 132 3.72 -2.29 -16.53
C HIS A 132 4.41 -1.93 -15.21
N GLY A 133 5.18 -0.85 -15.23
CA GLY A 133 5.81 -0.29 -14.03
C GLY A 133 6.26 1.15 -14.29
N ASP A 134 6.53 1.89 -13.23
CA ASP A 134 7.25 3.14 -13.38
C ASP A 134 8.70 2.89 -13.83
N LEU A 135 9.30 3.87 -14.50
CA LEU A 135 10.61 3.71 -15.12
C LEU A 135 11.71 3.38 -14.09
N SER A 136 11.60 3.87 -12.85
CA SER A 136 12.55 3.61 -11.77
C SER A 136 12.51 2.15 -11.34
N SER A 137 11.33 1.59 -11.18
CA SER A 137 11.10 0.19 -10.84
C SER A 137 11.53 -0.75 -11.95
N LEU A 138 11.21 -0.42 -13.21
CA LEU A 138 11.64 -1.19 -14.38
C LEU A 138 13.16 -1.21 -14.52
N ASN A 139 13.83 -0.08 -14.30
CA ASN A 139 15.28 0.00 -14.31
C ASN A 139 15.91 -0.81 -13.18
N ALA A 140 15.38 -0.72 -11.95
CA ALA A 140 15.88 -1.50 -10.83
C ALA A 140 15.76 -3.01 -11.08
N LEU A 141 14.63 -3.47 -11.61
CA LEU A 141 14.44 -4.85 -12.01
C LEU A 141 15.39 -5.25 -13.15
N SER A 142 15.54 -4.39 -14.14
CA SER A 142 16.49 -4.61 -15.25
C SER A 142 17.90 -4.82 -14.75
N ILE A 143 18.40 -4.00 -13.83
CA ILE A 143 19.74 -4.14 -13.24
C ILE A 143 19.93 -5.52 -12.61
N SER A 144 18.93 -6.06 -11.93
CA SER A 144 19.01 -7.39 -11.32
C SER A 144 18.98 -8.54 -12.34
N LEU A 145 18.30 -8.36 -13.48
CA LEU A 145 18.10 -9.39 -14.50
C LEU A 145 19.19 -9.39 -15.61
N VAL A 146 19.78 -8.24 -15.89
CA VAL A 146 20.82 -8.08 -16.94
C VAL A 146 21.99 -9.06 -16.82
N PRO A 147 22.52 -9.39 -15.62
CA PRO A 147 23.62 -10.37 -15.50
C PRO A 147 23.26 -11.76 -16.02
N ILE A 148 21.98 -12.12 -16.01
CA ILE A 148 21.47 -13.43 -16.44
C ILE A 148 21.03 -13.40 -17.91
N TRP A 149 20.28 -12.37 -18.30
CA TRP A 149 19.57 -12.31 -19.58
C TRP A 149 20.18 -11.37 -20.61
N GLY A 150 21.05 -10.46 -20.18
CA GLY A 150 21.84 -9.58 -21.06
C GLY A 150 20.98 -8.82 -22.08
N LYS A 151 21.38 -8.92 -23.35
CA LYS A 151 20.73 -8.23 -24.47
C LYS A 151 19.33 -8.74 -24.83
N LYS A 152 18.88 -9.83 -24.22
CA LYS A 152 17.49 -10.31 -24.39
C LYS A 152 16.49 -9.45 -23.64
N LEU A 153 16.93 -8.74 -22.59
CA LEU A 153 16.10 -7.92 -21.74
C LEU A 153 15.91 -6.52 -22.34
N LEU A 154 14.66 -6.07 -22.44
CA LEU A 154 14.30 -4.79 -23.01
C LEU A 154 13.25 -4.09 -22.18
N ILE A 155 13.38 -2.78 -22.01
CA ILE A 155 12.34 -1.89 -21.50
C ILE A 155 11.83 -1.08 -22.70
N PRO A 156 10.66 -1.43 -23.28
CA PRO A 156 10.16 -0.74 -24.45
C PRO A 156 9.67 0.67 -24.11
N SER A 157 9.90 1.61 -25.01
CA SER A 157 9.22 2.90 -24.99
C SER A 157 7.78 2.76 -25.49
N LYS A 158 6.92 3.71 -25.14
CA LYS A 158 5.56 3.76 -25.67
C LYS A 158 5.61 3.81 -27.21
N ASP A 159 4.76 3.02 -27.84
CA ASP A 159 4.62 2.92 -29.31
C ASP A 159 5.85 2.39 -30.06
N GLN A 160 6.84 1.82 -29.36
CA GLN A 160 8.01 1.20 -29.97
C GLN A 160 7.65 -0.15 -30.60
N ALA A 161 7.93 -0.33 -31.89
CA ALA A 161 7.75 -1.59 -32.60
C ALA A 161 8.99 -2.47 -32.52
N PHE A 162 8.78 -3.78 -32.35
CA PHE A 162 9.83 -4.80 -32.31
C PHE A 162 9.56 -5.90 -33.31
N SER A 163 10.59 -6.32 -34.04
CA SER A 163 10.51 -7.56 -34.83
C SER A 163 10.81 -8.75 -33.91
N ILE A 164 9.87 -9.69 -33.87
CA ILE A 164 9.99 -10.97 -33.17
C ILE A 164 10.19 -12.03 -34.27
N LYS A 165 11.43 -12.41 -34.51
CA LYS A 165 11.79 -13.50 -35.43
C LYS A 165 12.10 -14.76 -34.64
#